data_2a43b75730db8aea0d90366167228ee7
#
_entry.id   2a43b75730db8aea0d90366167228ee7
#
_cell.length_a   1.000
_cell.length_b   1.000
_cell.length_c   1.000
_cell.angle_alpha   90.00
_cell.angle_beta   90.00
_cell.angle_gamma   90.00
#
_symmetry.space_group_name_H-M   'P 1'
#
loop_
_entity.id
_entity.type
_entity.pdbx_description
1 polymer ?
#
loop_
_entity_poly.entity_id
_entity_poly.type
_entity_poly.pdbx_seq_one_letter_code
_entity_poly.pdbx_strand_id
1 'polypeptide(L)'
;MYQNLVVGLDENAKESIHLCQWPEADEKAINKNLEKEMDLAYSIVKLGRSARNASNMKNRQPLSKMLISADTLPEYYGNIVKEELNVKEVELGANMSEYVHFEIKPNLPVLGKEYGKLIPQIRTA
;
A
#
# COMPACT_ATOMS: atom_id res chain seq x y z
N MET A 1 15.94 23.17 -15.26
CA MET A 1 15.06 23.32 -14.08
C MET A 1 15.76 24.15 -12.99
N TYR A 2 16.93 23.74 -12.46
CA TYR A 2 17.69 24.47 -11.42
C TYR A 2 18.00 25.94 -11.80
N GLN A 3 18.45 26.20 -13.01
CA GLN A 3 18.73 27.53 -13.52
C GLN A 3 17.51 28.47 -13.42
N ASN A 4 16.34 27.98 -13.79
CA ASN A 4 15.12 28.82 -13.82
C ASN A 4 14.46 28.98 -12.44
N LEU A 5 14.61 27.99 -11.55
CA LEU A 5 13.92 27.97 -10.27
C LEU A 5 14.78 28.46 -9.10
N VAL A 6 16.10 28.41 -9.24
CA VAL A 6 17.01 28.77 -8.15
C VAL A 6 17.91 29.93 -8.58
N VAL A 7 18.73 29.74 -9.62
CA VAL A 7 19.72 30.76 -10.05
C VAL A 7 19.03 32.06 -10.49
N GLY A 8 17.86 31.97 -11.11
CA GLY A 8 17.10 33.14 -11.55
C GLY A 8 16.42 33.92 -10.41
N LEU A 9 16.33 33.35 -9.21
CA LEU A 9 15.67 33.96 -8.05
C LEU A 9 16.64 34.32 -6.93
N ASP A 10 17.79 33.68 -6.84
CA ASP A 10 18.79 33.90 -5.79
C ASP A 10 20.16 34.19 -6.43
N GLU A 11 20.59 35.44 -6.31
CA GLU A 11 21.87 35.93 -6.84
C GLU A 11 23.09 35.23 -6.19
N ASN A 12 22.91 34.64 -5.00
CA ASN A 12 23.96 33.90 -4.28
C ASN A 12 23.97 32.41 -4.62
N ALA A 13 23.01 31.94 -5.42
CA ALA A 13 22.94 30.55 -5.80
C ALA A 13 24.17 30.12 -6.63
N LYS A 14 24.59 28.88 -6.41
CA LYS A 14 25.64 28.29 -7.26
C LYS A 14 25.16 28.19 -8.69
N GLU A 15 26.06 28.38 -9.65
CA GLU A 15 25.75 28.34 -11.07
C GLU A 15 25.16 27.01 -11.53
N SER A 16 25.46 25.93 -10.84
CA SER A 16 24.96 24.59 -11.12
C SER A 16 24.66 23.82 -9.84
N ILE A 17 23.64 22.97 -9.89
CA ILE A 17 23.30 22.04 -8.80
C ILE A 17 24.48 21.13 -8.42
N HIS A 18 25.35 20.81 -9.40
CA HIS A 18 26.54 19.98 -9.16
C HIS A 18 27.63 20.68 -8.35
N LEU A 19 27.54 22.00 -8.19
CA LEU A 19 28.44 22.80 -7.36
C LEU A 19 27.88 22.98 -5.94
N CYS A 20 26.63 22.56 -5.70
CA CYS A 20 26.04 22.59 -4.37
C CYS A 20 26.60 21.47 -3.50
N GLN A 21 26.62 21.72 -2.19
CA GLN A 21 26.94 20.67 -1.24
C GLN A 21 25.82 19.62 -1.21
N TRP A 22 26.16 18.38 -0.92
CA TRP A 22 25.20 17.32 -0.71
C TRP A 22 24.33 17.66 0.53
N PRO A 23 23.00 17.53 0.45
CA PRO A 23 22.15 17.82 1.59
C PRO A 23 22.43 16.85 2.75
N GLU A 24 22.53 17.41 3.94
CA GLU A 24 22.64 16.62 5.17
C GLU A 24 21.26 16.30 5.71
N ALA A 25 21.10 15.09 6.24
CA ALA A 25 19.84 14.68 6.86
C ALA A 25 19.66 15.37 8.23
N ASP A 26 18.51 16.01 8.44
CA ASP A 26 18.12 16.49 9.75
C ASP A 26 17.47 15.36 10.54
N GLU A 27 18.25 14.68 11.37
CA GLU A 27 17.79 13.58 12.20
C GLU A 27 16.66 13.98 13.17
N LYS A 28 16.59 15.27 13.54
CA LYS A 28 15.54 15.79 14.44
C LYS A 28 14.19 15.93 13.74
N ALA A 29 14.19 16.04 12.42
CA ALA A 29 12.98 16.10 11.61
C ALA A 29 12.37 14.71 11.36
N ILE A 30 13.10 13.62 11.62
CA ILE A 30 12.64 12.25 11.41
C ILE A 30 11.59 11.89 12.47
N ASN A 31 10.36 11.64 12.04
CA ASN A 31 9.27 11.17 12.88
C ASN A 31 8.90 9.73 12.54
N LYS A 32 9.42 8.78 13.31
CA LYS A 32 9.22 7.34 13.09
C LYS A 32 7.75 6.90 13.17
N ASN A 33 6.92 7.59 13.94
CA ASN A 33 5.50 7.26 14.02
C ASN A 33 4.78 7.71 12.75
N LEU A 34 5.06 8.91 12.28
CA LEU A 34 4.52 9.43 11.01
C LEU A 34 4.91 8.53 9.83
N GLU A 35 6.16 8.07 9.79
CA GLU A 35 6.64 7.14 8.76
C GLU A 35 5.82 5.84 8.78
N LYS A 36 5.62 5.22 9.95
CA LYS A 36 4.84 3.98 10.09
C LYS A 36 3.38 4.14 9.68
N GLU A 37 2.75 5.25 10.07
CA GLU A 37 1.37 5.54 9.70
C GLU A 37 1.22 5.74 8.19
N MET A 38 2.18 6.44 7.58
CA MET A 38 2.21 6.64 6.13
C MET A 38 2.50 5.34 5.38
N ASP A 39 3.39 4.49 5.87
CA ASP A 39 3.67 3.18 5.31
C ASP A 39 2.43 2.27 5.33
N LEU A 40 1.65 2.33 6.42
CA LEU A 40 0.38 1.62 6.52
C LEU A 40 -0.61 2.14 5.45
N ALA A 41 -0.81 3.44 5.37
CA ALA A 41 -1.69 4.07 4.38
C ALA A 41 -1.27 3.71 2.94
N TYR A 42 0.02 3.77 2.65
CA TYR A 42 0.58 3.39 1.35
C TYR A 42 0.31 1.91 1.02
N SER A 43 0.50 1.03 2.01
CA SER A 43 0.22 -0.40 1.85
C SER A 43 -1.26 -0.67 1.56
N ILE A 44 -2.17 0.03 2.24
CA ILE A 44 -3.61 -0.05 2.01
C ILE A 44 -3.95 0.40 0.58
N VAL A 45 -3.40 1.53 0.13
CA VAL A 45 -3.63 2.04 -1.23
C VAL A 45 -3.12 1.05 -2.28
N LYS A 46 -1.92 0.49 -2.08
CA LYS A 46 -1.32 -0.51 -2.97
C LYS A 46 -2.18 -1.77 -3.08
N LEU A 47 -2.65 -2.31 -1.95
CA LEU A 47 -3.52 -3.48 -1.92
C LEU A 47 -4.89 -3.17 -2.55
N GLY A 48 -5.47 -2.00 -2.27
CA GLY A 48 -6.74 -1.56 -2.84
C GLY A 48 -6.67 -1.43 -4.36
N ARG A 49 -5.60 -0.87 -4.91
CA ARG A 49 -5.36 -0.82 -6.36
C ARG A 49 -5.21 -2.22 -6.96
N SER A 50 -4.50 -3.12 -6.27
CA SER A 50 -4.36 -4.50 -6.69
C SER A 50 -5.71 -5.23 -6.73
N ALA A 51 -6.54 -5.06 -5.70
CA ALA A 51 -7.88 -5.66 -5.64
C ALA A 51 -8.80 -5.13 -6.77
N ARG A 52 -8.75 -3.82 -7.05
CA ARG A 52 -9.47 -3.23 -8.19
C ARG A 52 -9.03 -3.84 -9.52
N ASN A 53 -7.73 -3.98 -9.73
CA ASN A 53 -7.18 -4.58 -10.95
C ASN A 53 -7.61 -6.04 -11.10
N ALA A 54 -7.55 -6.82 -10.02
CA ALA A 54 -7.99 -8.21 -10.02
C ALA A 54 -9.49 -8.38 -10.35
N SER A 55 -10.30 -7.39 -9.95
CA SER A 55 -11.74 -7.35 -10.22
C SER A 55 -12.10 -6.59 -11.51
N ASN A 56 -11.13 -6.17 -12.31
CA ASN A 56 -11.32 -5.34 -13.50
C ASN A 56 -12.08 -4.02 -13.24
N MET A 57 -12.03 -3.49 -12.02
CA MET A 57 -12.67 -2.23 -11.65
C MET A 57 -11.75 -1.05 -11.93
N LYS A 58 -12.18 -0.12 -12.77
CA LYS A 58 -11.40 1.08 -13.08
C LYS A 58 -11.31 2.02 -11.89
N ASN A 59 -10.17 2.67 -11.69
CA ASN A 59 -9.98 3.59 -10.55
C ASN A 59 -10.96 4.78 -10.57
N ARG A 60 -11.44 5.19 -11.74
CA ARG A 60 -12.46 6.24 -11.92
C ARG A 60 -13.87 5.83 -11.44
N GLN A 61 -14.12 4.54 -11.28
CA GLN A 61 -15.41 4.05 -10.79
C GLN A 61 -15.45 4.20 -9.27
N PRO A 62 -16.36 5.03 -8.71
CA PRO A 62 -16.48 5.17 -7.27
C PRO A 62 -17.03 3.88 -6.65
N LEU A 63 -16.48 3.50 -5.51
CA LEU A 63 -17.01 2.41 -4.68
C LEU A 63 -17.71 2.99 -3.46
N SER A 64 -18.75 2.32 -2.99
CA SER A 64 -19.50 2.76 -1.82
C SER A 64 -18.70 2.59 -0.54
N LYS A 65 -18.06 1.44 -0.37
CA LYS A 65 -17.37 1.08 0.88
C LYS A 65 -16.13 0.26 0.60
N MET A 66 -15.12 0.42 1.45
CA MET A 66 -13.92 -0.41 1.55
C MET A 66 -13.78 -0.91 2.98
N LEU A 67 -13.55 -2.21 3.14
CA LEU A 67 -13.29 -2.85 4.42
C LEU A 67 -11.79 -3.10 4.56
N ILE A 68 -11.25 -2.73 5.71
CA ILE A 68 -9.82 -2.88 6.01
C ILE A 68 -9.68 -3.62 7.33
N SER A 69 -8.81 -4.64 7.37
CA SER A 69 -8.54 -5.42 8.59
C SER A 69 -7.59 -4.74 9.57
N ALA A 70 -7.09 -3.54 9.26
CA ALA A 70 -6.26 -2.78 10.19
C ALA A 70 -7.08 -2.27 11.38
N ASP A 71 -6.49 -2.35 12.59
CA ASP A 71 -7.16 -1.95 13.82
C ASP A 71 -7.31 -0.44 13.96
N THR A 72 -6.31 0.31 13.49
CA THR A 72 -6.29 1.77 13.59
C THR A 72 -5.69 2.40 12.35
N LEU A 73 -6.29 3.50 11.91
CA LEU A 73 -5.76 4.39 10.88
C LEU A 73 -6.21 5.80 11.24
N PRO A 74 -5.31 6.77 11.48
CA PRO A 74 -5.70 8.15 11.75
C PRO A 74 -6.60 8.70 10.63
N GLU A 75 -7.58 9.51 10.99
CA GLU A 75 -8.59 10.05 10.07
C GLU A 75 -7.97 10.74 8.85
N TYR A 76 -6.88 11.48 9.06
CA TYR A 76 -6.14 12.13 7.98
C TYR A 76 -5.71 11.14 6.89
N TYR A 77 -5.14 10.01 7.28
CA TYR A 77 -4.72 8.97 6.31
C TYR A 77 -5.92 8.22 5.72
N GLY A 78 -6.99 8.06 6.49
CA GLY A 78 -8.26 7.53 6.00
C GLY A 78 -8.82 8.34 4.83
N ASN A 79 -8.72 9.66 4.88
CA ASN A 79 -9.15 10.54 3.81
C ASN A 79 -8.26 10.42 2.57
N ILE A 80 -6.93 10.32 2.73
CA ILE A 80 -6.00 10.04 1.63
C ILE A 80 -6.37 8.72 0.93
N VAL A 81 -6.63 7.66 1.70
CA VAL A 81 -7.03 6.35 1.16
C VAL A 81 -8.33 6.44 0.38
N LYS A 82 -9.34 7.18 0.88
CA LYS A 82 -10.61 7.41 0.18
C LYS A 82 -10.41 8.10 -1.17
N GLU A 83 -9.63 9.15 -1.20
CA GLU A 83 -9.35 9.92 -2.42
C GLU A 83 -8.56 9.09 -3.44
N GLU A 84 -7.48 8.45 -3.00
CA GLU A 84 -6.60 7.65 -3.87
C GLU A 84 -7.28 6.43 -4.48
N LEU A 85 -8.22 5.83 -3.75
CA LEU A 85 -8.96 4.65 -4.20
C LEU A 85 -10.36 4.97 -4.71
N ASN A 86 -10.77 6.25 -4.71
CA ASN A 86 -12.12 6.67 -5.10
C ASN A 86 -13.21 5.86 -4.38
N VAL A 87 -13.14 5.84 -3.05
CA VAL A 87 -14.07 5.12 -2.17
C VAL A 87 -14.77 6.13 -1.27
N LYS A 88 -16.09 6.00 -1.12
CA LYS A 88 -16.88 6.93 -0.30
C LYS A 88 -16.68 6.72 1.20
N GLU A 89 -16.56 5.48 1.61
CA GLU A 89 -16.47 5.10 3.02
C GLU A 89 -15.38 4.04 3.24
N VAL A 90 -14.60 4.21 4.32
CA VAL A 90 -13.60 3.24 4.78
C VAL A 90 -14.00 2.78 6.17
N GLU A 91 -14.15 1.48 6.35
CA GLU A 91 -14.43 0.83 7.63
C GLU A 91 -13.21 0.03 8.08
N LEU A 92 -12.77 0.29 9.31
CA LEU A 92 -11.62 -0.37 9.94
C LEU A 92 -12.09 -1.52 10.83
N GLY A 93 -11.21 -2.47 11.09
CA GLY A 93 -11.47 -3.58 12.01
C GLY A 93 -12.53 -4.56 11.50
N ALA A 94 -12.84 -4.55 10.19
CA ALA A 94 -13.85 -5.44 9.64
C ALA A 94 -13.43 -6.91 9.82
N ASN A 95 -14.39 -7.73 10.26
CA ASN A 95 -14.19 -9.18 10.32
C ASN A 95 -14.18 -9.77 8.90
N MET A 96 -12.97 -9.99 8.36
CA MET A 96 -12.79 -10.48 7.00
C MET A 96 -13.31 -11.91 6.79
N SER A 97 -13.50 -12.69 7.85
CA SER A 97 -13.94 -14.09 7.73
C SER A 97 -15.33 -14.25 7.07
N GLU A 98 -16.17 -13.20 7.13
CA GLU A 98 -17.47 -13.20 6.48
C GLU A 98 -17.40 -12.95 4.95
N TYR A 99 -16.32 -12.33 4.49
CA TYR A 99 -16.14 -11.89 3.10
C TYR A 99 -15.08 -12.66 2.34
N VAL A 100 -14.23 -13.43 3.04
CA VAL A 100 -13.10 -14.14 2.44
C VAL A 100 -13.30 -15.65 2.60
N HIS A 101 -13.39 -16.34 1.48
CA HIS A 101 -13.35 -17.79 1.44
C HIS A 101 -11.93 -18.25 1.11
N PHE A 102 -11.37 -19.06 1.98
CA PHE A 102 -10.04 -19.62 1.78
C PHE A 102 -10.16 -20.96 1.03
N GLU A 103 -9.56 -21.05 -0.15
CA GLU A 103 -9.38 -22.30 -0.88
C GLU A 103 -7.95 -22.77 -0.67
N ILE A 104 -7.78 -23.92 -0.02
CA ILE A 104 -6.46 -24.53 0.19
C ILE A 104 -6.16 -25.48 -0.96
N LYS A 105 -5.15 -25.16 -1.77
CA LYS A 105 -4.67 -26.03 -2.84
C LYS A 105 -3.38 -26.72 -2.41
N PRO A 106 -3.39 -28.07 -2.29
CA PRO A 106 -2.18 -28.79 -1.93
C PRO A 106 -1.09 -28.63 -3.00
N ASN A 107 0.12 -28.32 -2.57
CA ASN A 107 1.28 -28.25 -3.47
C ASN A 107 1.75 -29.68 -3.80
N LEU A 108 1.20 -30.25 -4.88
CA LEU A 108 1.45 -31.63 -5.29
C LEU A 108 2.94 -31.98 -5.54
N PRO A 109 3.78 -31.10 -6.12
CA PRO A 109 5.21 -31.37 -6.24
C PRO A 109 5.93 -31.60 -4.92
N VAL A 110 5.49 -30.92 -3.84
CA VAL A 110 6.08 -31.06 -2.50
C VAL A 110 5.46 -32.25 -1.77
N LEU A 111 4.14 -32.31 -1.69
CA LEU A 111 3.41 -33.34 -0.94
C LEU A 111 3.46 -34.71 -1.61
N GLY A 112 3.60 -34.74 -2.92
CA GLY A 112 3.58 -36.00 -3.67
C GLY A 112 4.71 -36.97 -3.33
N LYS A 113 5.86 -36.46 -2.94
CA LYS A 113 7.04 -37.25 -2.54
C LYS A 113 6.82 -38.02 -1.23
N GLU A 114 6.15 -37.38 -0.25
CA GLU A 114 5.96 -37.97 1.08
C GLU A 114 4.57 -38.55 1.29
N TYR A 115 3.54 -37.91 0.73
CA TYR A 115 2.13 -38.21 0.99
C TYR A 115 1.35 -38.60 -0.25
N GLY A 116 2.02 -39.09 -1.30
CA GLY A 116 1.40 -39.41 -2.61
C GLY A 116 0.15 -40.29 -2.52
N LYS A 117 0.15 -41.29 -1.64
CA LYS A 117 -1.00 -42.20 -1.42
C LYS A 117 -2.17 -41.53 -0.67
N LEU A 118 -1.94 -40.46 0.06
CA LEU A 118 -2.94 -39.76 0.87
C LEU A 118 -3.51 -38.50 0.15
N ILE A 119 -2.96 -38.12 -1.00
CA ILE A 119 -3.41 -36.98 -1.79
C ILE A 119 -4.92 -36.98 -2.06
N PRO A 120 -5.56 -38.10 -2.46
CA PRO A 120 -7.00 -38.12 -2.68
C PRO A 120 -7.80 -37.75 -1.41
N GLN A 121 -7.36 -38.19 -0.25
CA GLN A 121 -8.01 -37.88 1.05
C GLN A 121 -7.78 -36.41 1.45
N ILE A 122 -6.59 -35.86 1.21
CA ILE A 122 -6.26 -34.45 1.48
C ILE A 122 -7.07 -33.50 0.60
N ARG A 123 -7.46 -33.93 -0.62
CA ARG A 123 -8.28 -33.07 -1.53
C ARG A 123 -9.75 -33.07 -1.17
N THR A 124 -10.23 -34.02 -0.41
CA THR A 124 -11.65 -34.16 -0.01
C THR A 124 -11.92 -33.69 1.41
N ALA A 125 -10.90 -33.39 2.18
CA ALA A 125 -11.00 -32.79 3.51
C ALA A 125 -11.09 -31.26 3.41
#